data_6948be0b7d7e398c6ff835fca15e3cba
#
_entry.id   6948be0b7d7e398c6ff835fca15e3cba
#
_cell.length_a   1.000
_cell.length_b   1.000
_cell.length_c   1.000
_cell.angle_alpha   90.00
_cell.angle_beta   90.00
_cell.angle_gamma   90.00
#
_symmetry.space_group_name_H-M   'P 1'
#
loop_
_entity.id
_entity.type
_entity.pdbx_description
1 polymer ?
#
loop_
_entity_poly.entity_id
_entity_poly.type
_entity_poly.pdbx_seq_one_letter_code
_entity_poly.pdbx_strand_id
1 'polypeptide(L)'
;MEKTPTWDFLTVTVCRIDPTETFFNWFTGNLSEEDLKSLEQNGILIPILLQVVPGKKYRIIAGFKRISWLTSNNTASDQKQQETPIPCFILPESMPEREATNIRLETLSTSSGNFSGIQIGRVLKQFQDSDFTTEEIAAQVLPRLGLKPSARLVRQLLDLHNVLKTMTLPESLLQLGSEDLLPLLKFSQSALPDLAALSERMEVGGKKWRNLLQVLDEVSRLREIAADEVLKLPEILEIIGRSSLQAPVRYRLLKQQLDTWRYPELSDLRQRFEQGHQRLNLAPRITLESDPYFENDDLTLSFKISSVQELRKNLKVLANTVPDIQEENSEDVWKELFTLLQED
;
A
#
# COMPACT_ATOMS: atom_id res chain seq x y z
N MET A 1 -40.52 -9.88 22.07
CA MET A 1 -39.43 -10.69 22.64
C MET A 1 -38.78 -11.42 21.47
N GLU A 2 -37.66 -10.91 21.00
CA GLU A 2 -36.85 -11.62 19.98
C GLU A 2 -36.33 -12.90 20.63
N LYS A 3 -36.61 -14.03 20.03
CA LYS A 3 -36.05 -15.31 20.45
C LYS A 3 -34.55 -15.25 20.26
N THR A 4 -33.81 -15.32 21.36
CA THR A 4 -32.38 -15.55 21.35
C THR A 4 -32.12 -16.81 20.52
N PRO A 5 -31.35 -16.79 19.44
CA PRO A 5 -31.07 -17.98 18.66
C PRO A 5 -30.39 -19.02 19.56
N THR A 6 -31.00 -20.17 19.73
CA THR A 6 -30.41 -21.30 20.46
C THR A 6 -29.44 -21.98 19.52
N TRP A 7 -28.15 -21.84 19.79
CA TRP A 7 -27.09 -22.54 19.06
C TRP A 7 -26.80 -23.85 19.79
N ASP A 8 -26.68 -24.92 19.03
CA ASP A 8 -26.29 -26.20 19.61
C ASP A 8 -24.76 -26.25 19.78
N PHE A 9 -24.34 -26.65 20.98
CA PHE A 9 -22.93 -26.92 21.24
C PHE A 9 -22.70 -28.42 21.07
N LEU A 10 -21.93 -28.81 20.06
CA LEU A 10 -21.69 -30.20 19.71
C LEU A 10 -20.18 -30.44 19.46
N THR A 11 -19.81 -31.68 19.56
CA THR A 11 -18.50 -32.14 19.10
C THR A 11 -18.65 -32.73 17.70
N VAL A 12 -17.90 -32.18 16.74
CA VAL A 12 -17.95 -32.55 15.31
C VAL A 12 -16.59 -33.10 14.88
N THR A 13 -16.58 -34.14 14.08
CA THR A 13 -15.34 -34.68 13.48
C THR A 13 -14.96 -33.84 12.24
N VAL A 14 -13.65 -33.61 12.04
CA VAL A 14 -13.12 -32.76 10.95
C VAL A 14 -13.60 -33.24 9.58
N CYS A 15 -13.72 -34.54 9.35
CA CYS A 15 -14.17 -35.10 8.07
C CYS A 15 -15.61 -34.68 7.66
N ARG A 16 -16.43 -34.24 8.60
CA ARG A 16 -17.77 -33.72 8.35
C ARG A 16 -17.82 -32.25 7.97
N ILE A 17 -16.72 -31.53 8.07
CA ILE A 17 -16.59 -30.13 7.70
C ILE A 17 -16.15 -30.05 6.24
N ASP A 18 -16.77 -29.17 5.47
CA ASP A 18 -16.35 -28.90 4.09
C ASP A 18 -15.23 -27.84 4.06
N PRO A 19 -13.97 -28.25 3.82
CA PRO A 19 -12.85 -27.31 3.78
C PRO A 19 -12.82 -26.48 2.49
N THR A 20 -13.58 -26.88 1.47
CA THR A 20 -13.61 -26.18 0.16
C THR A 20 -14.58 -25.01 0.16
N GLU A 21 -15.49 -24.97 1.12
CA GLU A 21 -16.45 -23.90 1.30
C GLU A 21 -15.75 -22.67 1.91
N THR A 22 -15.48 -21.65 1.11
CA THR A 22 -14.69 -20.48 1.49
C THR A 22 -15.51 -19.20 1.59
N PHE A 23 -16.83 -19.28 1.47
CA PHE A 23 -17.73 -18.12 1.46
C PHE A 23 -17.49 -17.15 2.64
N PHE A 24 -17.32 -17.66 3.85
CA PHE A 24 -17.03 -16.85 5.06
C PHE A 24 -15.54 -16.70 5.36
N ASN A 25 -14.65 -17.14 4.47
CA ASN A 25 -13.20 -16.97 4.65
C ASN A 25 -12.74 -15.57 4.18
N TRP A 26 -12.99 -14.58 5.01
CA TRP A 26 -12.69 -13.18 4.69
C TRP A 26 -11.20 -12.84 4.75
N PHE A 27 -10.46 -13.58 5.57
CA PHE A 27 -9.08 -13.28 5.87
C PHE A 27 -8.16 -14.46 5.52
N THR A 28 -7.32 -14.24 4.53
CA THR A 28 -6.22 -15.14 4.21
C THR A 28 -5.01 -14.78 5.07
N GLY A 29 -4.36 -15.75 5.62
CA GLY A 29 -3.15 -15.58 6.44
C GLY A 29 -2.99 -16.73 7.42
N ASN A 30 -1.76 -16.97 7.87
CA ASN A 30 -1.43 -17.99 8.84
C ASN A 30 -1.85 -17.55 10.25
N LEU A 31 -1.88 -18.51 11.15
CA LEU A 31 -1.96 -18.27 12.59
C LEU A 31 -0.70 -17.53 13.04
N SER A 32 -0.82 -16.72 14.08
CA SER A 32 0.36 -16.17 14.76
C SER A 32 1.15 -17.28 15.45
N GLU A 33 2.42 -17.05 15.74
CA GLU A 33 3.22 -18.03 16.50
C GLU A 33 2.65 -18.32 17.88
N GLU A 34 2.02 -17.31 18.51
CA GLU A 34 1.34 -17.46 19.79
C GLU A 34 0.10 -18.34 19.68
N ASP A 35 -0.73 -18.12 18.64
CA ASP A 35 -1.90 -18.95 18.37
C ASP A 35 -1.51 -20.39 18.04
N LEU A 36 -0.43 -20.61 17.28
CA LEU A 36 0.10 -21.93 16.98
C LEU A 36 0.54 -22.67 18.25
N LYS A 37 1.33 -22.02 19.10
CA LYS A 37 1.75 -22.59 20.38
C LYS A 37 0.56 -22.93 21.29
N SER A 38 -0.44 -22.05 21.32
CA SER A 38 -1.65 -22.30 22.09
C SER A 38 -2.44 -23.49 21.57
N LEU A 39 -2.57 -23.63 20.25
CA LEU A 39 -3.24 -24.77 19.63
C LEU A 39 -2.50 -26.10 19.86
N GLU A 40 -1.17 -26.08 19.81
CA GLU A 40 -0.34 -27.25 20.07
C GLU A 40 -0.41 -27.72 21.52
N GLN A 41 -0.44 -26.79 22.47
CA GLN A 41 -0.45 -27.10 23.92
C GLN A 41 -1.85 -27.43 24.46
N ASN A 42 -2.86 -26.69 24.01
CA ASN A 42 -4.17 -26.69 24.64
C ASN A 42 -5.29 -27.20 23.69
N GLY A 43 -4.98 -27.46 22.43
CA GLY A 43 -6.00 -27.75 21.43
C GLY A 43 -6.89 -26.54 21.10
N ILE A 44 -8.09 -26.83 20.60
CA ILE A 44 -9.07 -25.79 20.25
C ILE A 44 -9.83 -25.34 21.49
N LEU A 45 -9.41 -24.24 22.10
CA LEU A 45 -10.07 -23.63 23.27
C LEU A 45 -11.33 -22.87 22.91
N ILE A 46 -11.33 -22.18 21.77
CA ILE A 46 -12.48 -21.41 21.27
C ILE A 46 -13.23 -22.26 20.26
N PRO A 47 -14.48 -22.65 20.49
CA PRO A 47 -15.26 -23.46 19.56
C PRO A 47 -15.31 -22.88 18.16
N ILE A 48 -15.38 -23.74 17.16
CA ILE A 48 -15.56 -23.36 15.76
C ILE A 48 -17.03 -23.12 15.51
N LEU A 49 -17.36 -22.08 14.75
CA LEU A 49 -18.73 -21.79 14.39
C LEU A 49 -19.04 -22.39 13.00
N LEU A 50 -19.98 -23.29 12.98
CA LEU A 50 -20.39 -24.03 11.81
C LEU A 50 -21.88 -23.79 11.49
N GLN A 51 -22.29 -24.03 10.25
CA GLN A 51 -23.71 -24.11 9.87
C GLN A 51 -23.98 -25.43 9.18
N VAL A 52 -25.14 -26.01 9.47
CA VAL A 52 -25.64 -27.17 8.73
C VAL A 52 -25.93 -26.75 7.29
N VAL A 53 -25.48 -27.56 6.32
CA VAL A 53 -25.82 -27.37 4.91
C VAL A 53 -26.42 -28.68 4.35
N PRO A 54 -27.18 -28.60 3.26
CA PRO A 54 -27.74 -29.80 2.63
C PRO A 54 -26.66 -30.85 2.36
N GLY A 55 -26.97 -32.14 2.60
CA GLY A 55 -26.03 -33.23 2.36
C GLY A 55 -25.20 -33.66 3.58
N LYS A 56 -25.53 -33.22 4.80
CA LYS A 56 -24.94 -33.62 6.09
C LYS A 56 -23.49 -33.18 6.32
N LYS A 57 -22.97 -32.24 5.54
CA LYS A 57 -21.73 -31.56 5.83
C LYS A 57 -21.98 -30.25 6.58
N TYR A 58 -20.91 -29.67 7.13
CA TYR A 58 -20.96 -28.39 7.79
C TYR A 58 -20.11 -27.39 7.01
N ARG A 59 -20.65 -26.19 6.77
CA ARG A 59 -19.85 -25.05 6.29
C ARG A 59 -19.29 -24.26 7.47
N ILE A 60 -18.09 -23.71 7.29
CA ILE A 60 -17.42 -22.93 8.32
C ILE A 60 -17.93 -21.50 8.25
N ILE A 61 -18.43 -20.98 9.38
CA ILE A 61 -18.75 -19.55 9.55
C ILE A 61 -17.55 -18.80 10.18
N ALA A 62 -16.94 -19.40 11.24
CA ALA A 62 -15.74 -18.83 11.86
C ALA A 62 -14.81 -19.94 12.36
N GLY A 63 -13.50 -19.70 12.29
CA GLY A 63 -12.47 -20.65 12.72
C GLY A 63 -11.66 -21.27 11.59
N PHE A 64 -11.67 -20.66 10.40
CA PHE A 64 -10.95 -21.14 9.20
C PHE A 64 -9.46 -21.45 9.47
N LYS A 65 -8.73 -20.57 10.15
CA LYS A 65 -7.31 -20.76 10.45
C LYS A 65 -7.07 -21.99 11.32
N ARG A 66 -7.96 -22.24 12.28
CA ARG A 66 -7.89 -23.43 13.17
C ARG A 66 -8.17 -24.74 12.42
N ILE A 67 -9.16 -24.73 11.52
CA ILE A 67 -9.43 -25.87 10.65
C ILE A 67 -8.26 -26.09 9.69
N SER A 68 -7.76 -25.04 9.08
CA SER A 68 -6.58 -25.13 8.18
C SER A 68 -5.37 -25.75 8.88
N TRP A 69 -5.10 -25.33 10.12
CA TRP A 69 -4.03 -25.92 10.94
C TRP A 69 -4.25 -27.41 11.20
N LEU A 70 -5.46 -27.81 11.58
CA LEU A 70 -5.81 -29.23 11.79
C LEU A 70 -5.63 -30.07 10.52
N THR A 71 -5.98 -29.52 9.36
CA THR A 71 -5.88 -30.23 8.08
C THR A 71 -4.46 -30.25 7.52
N SER A 72 -3.66 -29.23 7.75
CA SER A 72 -2.26 -29.12 7.26
C SER A 72 -1.29 -29.99 8.06
N ASN A 73 -1.51 -30.18 9.35
CA ASN A 73 -0.72 -31.06 10.20
C ASN A 73 -1.06 -32.53 10.00
N ASN A 74 -2.07 -32.82 9.18
CA ASN A 74 -2.47 -34.18 8.84
C ASN A 74 -1.69 -34.63 7.60
N THR A 75 -0.49 -35.21 7.80
CA THR A 75 0.12 -36.01 6.76
C THR A 75 -0.80 -37.19 6.43
N ALA A 76 -0.91 -37.51 5.14
CA ALA A 76 -1.88 -38.43 4.54
C ALA A 76 -1.96 -39.87 5.10
N SER A 77 -1.28 -40.17 6.20
CA SER A 77 -1.21 -41.48 6.86
C SER A 77 -2.07 -41.64 8.12
N ASP A 78 -2.65 -40.58 8.68
CA ASP A 78 -3.38 -40.63 9.95
C ASP A 78 -4.89 -40.53 9.80
N GLN A 79 -5.54 -41.66 9.48
CA GLN A 79 -7.00 -41.82 9.57
C GLN A 79 -7.56 -41.40 10.95
N LYS A 80 -6.76 -41.54 12.03
CA LYS A 80 -7.15 -41.15 13.39
C LYS A 80 -7.42 -39.64 13.56
N GLN A 81 -6.77 -38.78 12.78
CA GLN A 81 -6.94 -37.34 12.94
C GLN A 81 -8.15 -36.76 12.17
N GLN A 82 -8.63 -37.44 11.11
CA GLN A 82 -9.90 -37.11 10.47
C GLN A 82 -11.10 -37.38 11.39
N GLU A 83 -10.96 -38.25 12.36
CA GLU A 83 -11.94 -38.58 13.39
C GLU A 83 -11.76 -37.73 14.66
N THR A 84 -10.80 -36.76 14.69
CA THR A 84 -10.58 -35.93 15.86
C THR A 84 -11.84 -35.08 16.14
N PRO A 85 -12.43 -35.24 17.32
CA PRO A 85 -13.60 -34.47 17.71
C PRO A 85 -13.19 -33.05 18.10
N ILE A 86 -13.85 -32.07 17.57
CA ILE A 86 -13.60 -30.65 17.85
C ILE A 86 -14.86 -29.95 18.40
N PRO A 87 -14.73 -29.05 19.37
CA PRO A 87 -15.87 -28.32 19.92
C PRO A 87 -16.40 -27.30 18.91
N CYS A 88 -17.71 -27.33 18.65
CA CYS A 88 -18.35 -26.48 17.66
C CYS A 88 -19.67 -25.90 18.19
N PHE A 89 -19.97 -24.66 17.81
CA PHE A 89 -21.31 -24.11 17.81
C PHE A 89 -21.93 -24.34 16.43
N ILE A 90 -23.17 -24.86 16.40
CA ILE A 90 -23.86 -25.19 15.17
C ILE A 90 -25.03 -24.27 14.95
N LEU A 91 -25.00 -23.56 13.83
CA LEU A 91 -26.13 -22.77 13.33
C LEU A 91 -27.07 -23.69 12.55
N PRO A 92 -28.40 -23.48 12.67
CA PRO A 92 -29.37 -24.29 11.96
C PRO A 92 -29.29 -24.07 10.43
N GLU A 93 -29.67 -25.09 9.66
CA GLU A 93 -29.77 -25.03 8.19
C GLU A 93 -30.76 -23.96 7.73
N SER A 94 -31.83 -23.73 8.52
CA SER A 94 -32.86 -22.75 8.22
C SER A 94 -32.43 -21.29 8.43
N MET A 95 -31.22 -21.05 8.98
CA MET A 95 -30.74 -19.69 9.21
C MET A 95 -30.43 -19.02 7.87
N PRO A 96 -31.02 -17.84 7.60
CA PRO A 96 -30.75 -17.08 6.39
C PRO A 96 -29.28 -16.69 6.28
N GLU A 97 -28.73 -16.65 5.06
CA GLU A 97 -27.35 -16.26 4.80
C GLU A 97 -27.03 -14.86 5.32
N ARG A 98 -27.98 -13.93 5.20
CA ARG A 98 -27.87 -12.57 5.77
C ARG A 98 -27.60 -12.59 7.29
N GLU A 99 -28.30 -13.45 8.02
CA GLU A 99 -28.12 -13.58 9.48
C GLU A 99 -26.76 -14.24 9.81
N ALA A 100 -26.39 -15.29 9.07
CA ALA A 100 -25.10 -15.96 9.23
C ALA A 100 -23.93 -14.98 8.94
N THR A 101 -24.08 -14.10 7.95
CA THR A 101 -23.10 -13.05 7.62
C THR A 101 -22.97 -12.03 8.74
N ASN A 102 -24.06 -11.60 9.36
CA ASN A 102 -24.02 -10.74 10.54
C ASN A 102 -23.32 -11.43 11.72
N ILE A 103 -23.65 -12.68 12.01
CA ILE A 103 -23.01 -13.44 13.08
C ILE A 103 -21.51 -13.55 12.80
N ARG A 104 -21.11 -13.78 11.56
CA ARG A 104 -19.70 -13.80 11.19
C ARG A 104 -19.01 -12.46 11.47
N LEU A 105 -19.68 -11.33 11.20
CA LEU A 105 -19.15 -10.00 11.52
C LEU A 105 -18.93 -9.83 13.04
N GLU A 106 -19.89 -10.28 13.85
CA GLU A 106 -19.78 -10.21 15.32
C GLU A 106 -18.63 -11.08 15.88
N THR A 107 -18.21 -12.13 15.16
CA THR A 107 -17.04 -12.94 15.55
C THR A 107 -15.70 -12.24 15.29
N LEU A 108 -15.69 -11.08 14.60
CA LEU A 108 -14.49 -10.28 14.45
C LEU A 108 -14.22 -9.57 15.77
N SER A 109 -13.12 -9.90 16.43
CA SER A 109 -12.69 -9.13 17.58
C SER A 109 -12.29 -7.73 17.12
N THR A 110 -12.73 -6.71 17.81
CA THR A 110 -12.36 -5.30 17.59
C THR A 110 -10.86 -5.04 17.74
N SER A 111 -10.13 -5.97 18.30
CA SER A 111 -8.68 -5.97 18.49
C SER A 111 -7.91 -6.67 17.37
N SER A 112 -8.56 -7.33 16.42
CA SER A 112 -7.89 -7.99 15.31
C SER A 112 -7.53 -6.97 14.24
N GLY A 113 -6.37 -6.38 14.36
CA GLY A 113 -5.47 -5.82 13.37
C GLY A 113 -6.04 -5.02 12.19
N ASN A 114 -5.20 -4.23 11.59
CA ASN A 114 -5.50 -3.48 10.37
C ASN A 114 -5.81 -4.45 9.22
N PHE A 115 -7.06 -4.48 8.78
CA PHE A 115 -7.47 -5.21 7.59
C PHE A 115 -6.87 -4.56 6.33
N SER A 116 -6.34 -5.37 5.41
CA SER A 116 -5.93 -4.86 4.12
C SER A 116 -7.15 -4.43 3.29
N GLY A 117 -6.93 -3.51 2.34
CA GLY A 117 -8.00 -3.04 1.46
C GLY A 117 -8.66 -4.17 0.66
N ILE A 118 -7.89 -5.21 0.33
CA ILE A 118 -8.41 -6.39 -0.37
C ILE A 118 -9.31 -7.23 0.54
N GLN A 119 -8.93 -7.42 1.80
CA GLN A 119 -9.75 -8.13 2.78
C GLN A 119 -11.06 -7.37 3.03
N ILE A 120 -10.99 -6.05 3.18
CA ILE A 120 -12.17 -5.20 3.33
C ILE A 120 -13.09 -5.37 2.10
N GLY A 121 -12.55 -5.28 0.89
CA GLY A 121 -13.32 -5.46 -0.34
C GLY A 121 -14.07 -6.80 -0.40
N ARG A 122 -13.43 -7.90 0.01
CA ARG A 122 -14.08 -9.22 0.11
C ARG A 122 -15.23 -9.23 1.10
N VAL A 123 -15.04 -8.66 2.28
CA VAL A 123 -16.09 -8.55 3.29
C VAL A 123 -17.27 -7.78 2.75
N LEU A 124 -17.05 -6.57 2.19
CA LEU A 124 -18.12 -5.75 1.65
C LEU A 124 -18.87 -6.44 0.51
N LYS A 125 -18.14 -7.14 -0.37
CA LYS A 125 -18.75 -7.91 -1.47
C LYS A 125 -19.67 -9.00 -0.93
N GLN A 126 -19.25 -9.72 0.10
CA GLN A 126 -20.10 -10.74 0.71
C GLN A 126 -21.36 -10.17 1.34
N PHE A 127 -21.26 -9.02 2.04
CA PHE A 127 -22.46 -8.36 2.56
C PHE A 127 -23.41 -7.96 1.42
N GLN A 128 -22.86 -7.45 0.31
CA GLN A 128 -23.65 -7.14 -0.87
C GLN A 128 -24.35 -8.40 -1.44
N ASP A 129 -23.62 -9.52 -1.52
CA ASP A 129 -24.15 -10.80 -2.01
C ASP A 129 -25.17 -11.42 -1.04
N SER A 130 -25.17 -11.02 0.22
CA SER A 130 -26.15 -11.41 1.25
C SER A 130 -27.31 -10.40 1.36
N ASP A 131 -27.61 -9.63 0.32
CA ASP A 131 -28.73 -8.70 0.21
C ASP A 131 -28.71 -7.52 1.20
N PHE A 132 -27.52 -7.06 1.62
CA PHE A 132 -27.38 -5.81 2.36
C PHE A 132 -27.29 -4.62 1.39
N THR A 133 -27.99 -3.56 1.73
CA THR A 133 -27.88 -2.29 0.99
C THR A 133 -26.54 -1.60 1.26
N THR A 134 -26.13 -0.72 0.36
CA THR A 134 -24.90 0.09 0.53
C THR A 134 -24.94 0.90 1.83
N GLU A 135 -26.10 1.41 2.20
CA GLU A 135 -26.33 2.21 3.41
C GLU A 135 -26.20 1.36 4.67
N GLU A 136 -26.76 0.14 4.69
CA GLU A 136 -26.60 -0.81 5.78
C GLU A 136 -25.13 -1.22 5.96
N ILE A 137 -24.44 -1.52 4.87
CA ILE A 137 -23.00 -1.85 4.88
C ILE A 137 -22.20 -0.68 5.43
N ALA A 138 -22.48 0.55 5.00
CA ALA A 138 -21.80 1.73 5.48
C ALA A 138 -22.00 1.96 6.98
N ALA A 139 -23.22 1.75 7.48
CA ALA A 139 -23.57 2.00 8.88
C ALA A 139 -23.10 0.89 9.83
N GLN A 140 -23.18 -0.38 9.42
CA GLN A 140 -22.98 -1.52 10.31
C GLN A 140 -21.60 -2.18 10.14
N VAL A 141 -21.11 -2.28 8.88
CA VAL A 141 -19.91 -3.06 8.57
C VAL A 141 -18.64 -2.21 8.64
N LEU A 142 -18.63 -1.01 8.01
CA LEU A 142 -17.43 -0.17 7.99
C LEU A 142 -16.88 0.15 9.39
N PRO A 143 -17.70 0.50 10.40
CA PRO A 143 -17.18 0.76 11.75
C PRO A 143 -16.54 -0.47 12.41
N ARG A 144 -17.04 -1.67 12.14
CA ARG A 144 -16.45 -2.94 12.62
C ARG A 144 -15.10 -3.23 11.97
N LEU A 145 -14.86 -2.69 10.78
CA LEU A 145 -13.58 -2.78 10.06
C LEU A 145 -12.65 -1.58 10.36
N GLY A 146 -13.00 -0.72 11.32
CA GLY A 146 -12.21 0.44 11.70
C GLY A 146 -12.31 1.64 10.73
N LEU A 147 -13.32 1.65 9.85
CA LEU A 147 -13.54 2.71 8.87
C LEU A 147 -14.72 3.60 9.23
N LYS A 148 -14.68 4.86 8.77
CA LYS A 148 -15.80 5.79 8.96
C LYS A 148 -16.99 5.40 8.07
N PRO A 149 -18.25 5.50 8.58
CA PRO A 149 -19.45 5.24 7.78
C PRO A 149 -19.51 6.13 6.53
N SER A 150 -19.57 5.53 5.34
CA SER A 150 -19.66 6.26 4.09
C SER A 150 -20.14 5.35 2.95
N ALA A 151 -21.32 5.60 2.41
CA ALA A 151 -21.85 4.89 1.24
C ALA A 151 -20.96 5.06 0.00
N ARG A 152 -20.32 6.24 -0.14
CA ARG A 152 -19.33 6.48 -1.20
C ARG A 152 -18.13 5.55 -1.07
N LEU A 153 -17.60 5.41 0.14
CA LEU A 153 -16.44 4.53 0.40
C LEU A 153 -16.79 3.07 0.14
N VAL A 154 -17.99 2.62 0.51
CA VAL A 154 -18.47 1.25 0.19
C VAL A 154 -18.42 1.00 -1.31
N ARG A 155 -18.99 1.91 -2.13
CA ARG A 155 -18.97 1.77 -3.61
C ARG A 155 -17.54 1.71 -4.14
N GLN A 156 -16.68 2.64 -3.72
CA GLN A 156 -15.28 2.64 -4.16
C GLN A 156 -14.52 1.35 -3.80
N LEU A 157 -14.75 0.80 -2.61
CA LEU A 157 -14.11 -0.44 -2.18
C LEU A 157 -14.66 -1.67 -2.92
N LEU A 158 -15.94 -1.68 -3.27
CA LEU A 158 -16.53 -2.72 -4.13
C LEU A 158 -16.00 -2.64 -5.56
N ASP A 159 -15.87 -1.42 -6.11
CA ASP A 159 -15.27 -1.20 -7.43
C ASP A 159 -13.81 -1.68 -7.44
N LEU A 160 -13.04 -1.32 -6.41
CA LEU A 160 -11.67 -1.79 -6.24
C LEU A 160 -11.60 -3.32 -6.16
N HIS A 161 -12.48 -3.96 -5.38
CA HIS A 161 -12.56 -5.40 -5.30
C HIS A 161 -12.83 -6.03 -6.68
N ASN A 162 -13.80 -5.49 -7.42
CA ASN A 162 -14.16 -6.00 -8.75
C ASN A 162 -13.01 -5.88 -9.75
N VAL A 163 -12.24 -4.81 -9.67
CA VAL A 163 -11.07 -4.58 -10.53
C VAL A 163 -9.93 -5.54 -10.18
N LEU A 164 -9.63 -5.70 -8.89
CA LEU A 164 -8.47 -6.47 -8.44
C LEU A 164 -8.69 -7.99 -8.40
N LYS A 165 -9.95 -8.48 -8.30
CA LYS A 165 -10.24 -9.93 -8.20
C LYS A 165 -9.78 -10.75 -9.40
N THR A 166 -9.61 -10.12 -10.57
CA THR A 166 -9.20 -10.78 -11.82
C THR A 166 -7.68 -10.83 -12.01
N MET A 167 -6.92 -10.25 -11.07
CA MET A 167 -5.48 -10.09 -11.18
C MET A 167 -4.74 -10.96 -10.14
N THR A 168 -3.57 -11.44 -10.52
CA THR A 168 -2.59 -11.94 -9.55
C THR A 168 -1.85 -10.75 -8.96
N LEU A 169 -2.07 -10.50 -7.67
CA LEU A 169 -1.48 -9.37 -6.97
C LEU A 169 -0.19 -9.78 -6.26
N PRO A 170 0.89 -8.97 -6.35
CA PRO A 170 2.10 -9.19 -5.59
C PRO A 170 1.86 -8.98 -4.09
N GLU A 171 2.69 -9.63 -3.26
CA GLU A 171 2.60 -9.53 -1.80
C GLU A 171 2.65 -8.09 -1.30
N SER A 172 3.42 -7.23 -1.97
CA SER A 172 3.52 -5.80 -1.67
C SER A 172 2.18 -5.08 -1.68
N LEU A 173 1.24 -5.49 -2.53
CA LEU A 173 -0.11 -4.90 -2.61
C LEU A 173 -1.12 -5.60 -1.69
N LEU A 174 -0.93 -6.91 -1.42
CA LEU A 174 -1.86 -7.69 -0.60
C LEU A 174 -2.00 -7.16 0.83
N GLN A 175 -0.94 -6.54 1.37
CA GLN A 175 -0.87 -6.04 2.73
C GLN A 175 -1.29 -4.56 2.87
N LEU A 176 -1.50 -3.85 1.75
CA LEU A 176 -1.82 -2.42 1.79
C LEU A 176 -3.22 -2.14 2.32
N GLY A 177 -3.35 -1.02 3.04
CA GLY A 177 -4.62 -0.50 3.48
C GLY A 177 -5.50 -0.02 2.32
N SER A 178 -6.79 0.16 2.60
CA SER A 178 -7.74 0.65 1.60
C SER A 178 -7.34 2.01 1.02
N GLU A 179 -6.81 2.91 1.84
CA GLU A 179 -6.36 4.24 1.42
C GLU A 179 -5.20 4.20 0.42
N ASP A 180 -4.36 3.15 0.48
CA ASP A 180 -3.22 2.97 -0.41
C ASP A 180 -3.61 2.36 -1.76
N LEU A 181 -4.70 1.59 -1.79
CA LEU A 181 -5.18 0.90 -2.99
C LEU A 181 -6.25 1.70 -3.77
N LEU A 182 -7.05 2.53 -3.09
CA LEU A 182 -8.09 3.32 -3.75
C LEU A 182 -7.60 4.20 -4.92
N PRO A 183 -6.38 4.78 -4.88
CA PRO A 183 -5.86 5.52 -6.03
C PRO A 183 -5.75 4.71 -7.32
N LEU A 184 -5.66 3.37 -7.24
CA LEU A 184 -5.64 2.48 -8.43
C LEU A 184 -6.91 2.63 -9.29
N LEU A 185 -8.04 3.02 -8.70
CA LEU A 185 -9.28 3.27 -9.43
C LEU A 185 -9.21 4.44 -10.45
N LYS A 186 -8.17 5.25 -10.39
CA LYS A 186 -7.95 6.33 -11.35
C LYS A 186 -7.34 5.84 -12.68
N PHE A 187 -6.79 4.65 -12.67
CA PHE A 187 -6.07 4.10 -13.81
C PHE A 187 -6.94 3.12 -14.61
N SER A 188 -6.64 2.99 -15.90
CA SER A 188 -7.29 2.02 -16.76
C SER A 188 -6.97 0.58 -16.33
N GLN A 189 -7.85 -0.36 -16.65
CA GLN A 189 -7.58 -1.77 -16.37
C GLN A 189 -6.30 -2.29 -17.06
N SER A 190 -5.95 -1.73 -18.22
CA SER A 190 -4.72 -2.08 -18.94
C SER A 190 -3.45 -1.67 -18.18
N ALA A 191 -3.50 -0.60 -17.39
CA ALA A 191 -2.35 -0.12 -16.61
C ALA A 191 -2.10 -0.92 -15.33
N LEU A 192 -3.11 -1.61 -14.79
CA LEU A 192 -3.02 -2.25 -13.48
C LEU A 192 -1.95 -3.35 -13.39
N PRO A 193 -1.75 -4.23 -14.40
CA PRO A 193 -0.66 -5.21 -14.35
C PRO A 193 0.72 -4.55 -14.27
N ASP A 194 0.93 -3.47 -15.02
CA ASP A 194 2.20 -2.73 -15.02
C ASP A 194 2.43 -2.03 -13.69
N LEU A 195 1.37 -1.48 -13.07
CA LEU A 195 1.42 -0.90 -11.74
C LEU A 195 1.68 -1.95 -10.65
N ALA A 196 1.10 -3.15 -10.77
CA ALA A 196 1.37 -4.25 -9.85
C ALA A 196 2.84 -4.68 -9.95
N ALA A 197 3.37 -4.87 -11.15
CA ALA A 197 4.79 -5.18 -11.37
C ALA A 197 5.71 -4.05 -10.86
N LEU A 198 5.29 -2.79 -11.01
CA LEU A 198 6.02 -1.64 -10.49
C LEU A 198 6.11 -1.69 -8.95
N SER A 199 5.00 -1.97 -8.26
CA SER A 199 4.98 -2.04 -6.79
C SER A 199 5.95 -3.09 -6.25
N GLU A 200 6.01 -4.25 -6.90
CA GLU A 200 6.92 -5.34 -6.56
C GLU A 200 8.38 -4.93 -6.76
N ARG A 201 8.71 -4.34 -7.90
CA ARG A 201 10.08 -3.91 -8.21
C ARG A 201 10.58 -2.77 -7.34
N MET A 202 9.70 -1.88 -6.90
CA MET A 202 10.04 -0.73 -6.06
C MET A 202 10.02 -1.06 -4.58
N GLU A 203 9.39 -2.17 -4.16
CA GLU A 203 9.24 -2.57 -2.75
C GLU A 203 8.68 -1.44 -1.89
N VAL A 204 7.75 -0.66 -2.44
CA VAL A 204 7.14 0.48 -1.77
C VAL A 204 5.71 0.19 -1.39
N GLY A 205 5.33 0.66 -0.21
CA GLY A 205 3.97 0.59 0.27
C GLY A 205 3.55 1.88 0.97
N GLY A 206 2.29 1.94 1.37
CA GLY A 206 1.73 3.02 2.13
C GLY A 206 1.90 4.39 1.46
N LYS A 207 2.35 5.37 2.23
CA LYS A 207 2.49 6.76 1.76
C LYS A 207 3.37 6.90 0.51
N LYS A 208 4.45 6.12 0.39
CA LYS A 208 5.33 6.20 -0.79
C LYS A 208 4.62 5.72 -2.04
N TRP A 209 3.86 4.63 -1.93
CA TRP A 209 3.05 4.09 -3.02
C TRP A 209 1.98 5.08 -3.47
N ARG A 210 1.20 5.64 -2.52
CA ARG A 210 0.19 6.68 -2.84
C ARG A 210 0.80 7.88 -3.56
N ASN A 211 1.94 8.35 -3.08
CA ASN A 211 2.65 9.48 -3.71
C ASN A 211 3.09 9.15 -5.14
N LEU A 212 3.62 7.94 -5.37
CA LEU A 212 4.02 7.50 -6.70
C LEU A 212 2.83 7.45 -7.67
N LEU A 213 1.71 6.85 -7.24
CA LEU A 213 0.49 6.81 -8.05
C LEU A 213 -0.06 8.21 -8.35
N GLN A 214 0.00 9.12 -7.37
CA GLN A 214 -0.44 10.49 -7.58
C GLN A 214 0.42 11.19 -8.63
N VAL A 215 1.74 11.13 -8.51
CA VAL A 215 2.66 11.76 -9.48
C VAL A 215 2.49 11.15 -10.87
N LEU A 216 2.32 9.82 -10.96
CA LEU A 216 2.08 9.15 -12.22
C LEU A 216 0.76 9.59 -12.89
N ASP A 217 -0.33 9.71 -12.12
CA ASP A 217 -1.63 10.24 -12.60
C ASP A 217 -1.47 11.67 -13.14
N GLU A 218 -0.74 12.53 -12.42
CA GLU A 218 -0.51 13.92 -12.84
C GLU A 218 0.36 14.00 -14.11
N VAL A 219 1.45 13.23 -14.21
CA VAL A 219 2.30 13.17 -15.41
C VAL A 219 1.52 12.61 -16.60
N SER A 220 0.71 11.56 -16.38
CA SER A 220 -0.17 10.99 -17.41
C SER A 220 -1.08 12.05 -18.03
N ARG A 221 -1.70 12.89 -17.19
CA ARG A 221 -2.57 14.00 -17.64
C ARG A 221 -1.80 15.09 -18.33
N LEU A 222 -0.66 15.51 -17.77
CA LEU A 222 0.16 16.59 -18.37
C LEU A 222 0.72 16.21 -19.73
N ARG A 223 1.04 14.93 -19.93
CA ARG A 223 1.57 14.42 -21.20
C ARG A 223 0.48 13.91 -22.15
N GLU A 224 -0.77 13.88 -21.70
CA GLU A 224 -1.92 13.37 -22.46
C GLU A 224 -1.74 11.92 -22.95
N ILE A 225 -1.02 11.09 -22.19
CA ILE A 225 -0.80 9.67 -22.46
C ILE A 225 -1.24 8.81 -21.29
N ALA A 226 -1.62 7.56 -21.56
CA ALA A 226 -2.05 6.64 -20.50
C ALA A 226 -0.88 6.27 -19.56
N ALA A 227 -1.18 5.96 -18.30
CA ALA A 227 -0.15 5.66 -17.30
C ALA A 227 0.70 4.44 -17.66
N ASP A 228 0.13 3.43 -18.33
CA ASP A 228 0.88 2.27 -18.83
C ASP A 228 1.83 2.66 -19.99
N GLU A 229 1.48 3.66 -20.77
CA GLU A 229 2.40 4.22 -21.78
C GLU A 229 3.53 5.01 -21.11
N VAL A 230 3.23 5.80 -20.07
CA VAL A 230 4.29 6.47 -19.28
C VAL A 230 5.28 5.46 -18.71
N LEU A 231 4.80 4.33 -18.19
CA LEU A 231 5.65 3.27 -17.63
C LEU A 231 6.49 2.55 -18.68
N LYS A 232 6.11 2.60 -19.96
CA LYS A 232 6.82 2.01 -21.09
C LYS A 232 7.80 2.98 -21.77
N LEU A 233 7.90 4.22 -21.32
CA LEU A 233 8.89 5.17 -21.86
C LEU A 233 10.31 4.67 -21.58
N PRO A 234 11.24 4.85 -22.54
CA PRO A 234 12.60 4.33 -22.44
C PRO A 234 13.32 4.71 -21.14
N GLU A 235 13.18 5.96 -20.70
CA GLU A 235 13.79 6.49 -19.48
C GLU A 235 13.28 5.78 -18.23
N ILE A 236 11.98 5.47 -18.20
CA ILE A 236 11.36 4.74 -17.09
C ILE A 236 11.78 3.27 -17.11
N LEU A 237 11.73 2.64 -18.28
CA LEU A 237 12.15 1.24 -18.43
C LEU A 237 13.61 1.03 -18.06
N GLU A 238 14.49 1.99 -18.41
CA GLU A 238 15.89 1.94 -17.99
C GLU A 238 16.03 1.95 -16.48
N ILE A 239 15.34 2.86 -15.77
CA ILE A 239 15.38 2.95 -14.31
C ILE A 239 14.84 1.67 -13.66
N ILE A 240 13.68 1.20 -14.12
CA ILE A 240 13.01 0.00 -13.58
C ILE A 240 13.83 -1.26 -13.87
N GLY A 241 14.48 -1.33 -15.03
CA GLY A 241 15.26 -2.48 -15.49
C GLY A 241 16.64 -2.63 -14.84
N ARG A 242 17.15 -1.62 -14.15
CA ARG A 242 18.46 -1.67 -13.46
C ARG A 242 18.43 -2.59 -12.24
N SER A 243 18.59 -3.89 -12.44
CA SER A 243 18.61 -4.91 -11.38
C SER A 243 19.75 -4.73 -10.38
N SER A 244 20.85 -4.07 -10.77
CA SER A 244 22.00 -3.76 -9.90
C SER A 244 21.67 -2.73 -8.81
N LEU A 245 20.61 -1.95 -8.98
CA LEU A 245 20.20 -0.95 -8.00
C LEU A 245 19.24 -1.54 -6.97
N GLN A 246 19.41 -1.14 -5.70
CA GLN A 246 18.45 -1.46 -4.65
C GLN A 246 17.12 -0.73 -4.87
N ALA A 247 16.01 -1.32 -4.44
CA ALA A 247 14.67 -0.77 -4.62
C ALA A 247 14.50 0.68 -4.14
N PRO A 248 15.05 1.12 -2.98
CA PRO A 248 14.96 2.53 -2.56
C PRO A 248 15.64 3.51 -3.50
N VAL A 249 16.73 3.09 -4.15
CA VAL A 249 17.46 3.92 -5.12
C VAL A 249 16.68 4.02 -6.43
N ARG A 250 16.13 2.89 -6.92
CA ARG A 250 15.25 2.87 -8.10
C ARG A 250 14.04 3.77 -7.90
N TYR A 251 13.37 3.65 -6.73
CA TYR A 251 12.24 4.51 -6.39
C TYR A 251 12.59 6.00 -6.44
N ARG A 252 13.75 6.38 -5.87
CA ARG A 252 14.20 7.78 -5.89
C ARG A 252 14.43 8.28 -7.31
N LEU A 253 15.12 7.50 -8.15
CA LEU A 253 15.38 7.85 -9.54
C LEU A 253 14.08 7.94 -10.36
N LEU A 254 13.18 6.98 -10.18
CA LEU A 254 11.87 7.00 -10.83
C LEU A 254 11.09 8.25 -10.45
N LYS A 255 11.03 8.55 -9.14
CA LYS A 255 10.33 9.74 -8.67
C LYS A 255 10.96 11.02 -9.23
N GLN A 256 12.28 11.12 -9.23
CA GLN A 256 13.00 12.25 -9.80
C GLN A 256 12.68 12.44 -11.28
N GLN A 257 12.64 11.36 -12.07
CA GLN A 257 12.29 11.42 -13.48
C GLN A 257 10.84 11.87 -13.69
N LEU A 258 9.90 11.36 -12.90
CA LEU A 258 8.50 11.78 -12.96
C LEU A 258 8.32 13.23 -12.51
N ASP A 259 9.04 13.69 -11.47
CA ASP A 259 9.01 15.08 -11.00
C ASP A 259 9.58 16.04 -12.07
N THR A 260 10.61 15.62 -12.82
CA THR A 260 11.13 16.39 -13.98
C THR A 260 10.05 16.60 -15.04
N TRP A 261 9.24 15.60 -15.30
CA TRP A 261 8.13 15.72 -16.26
C TRP A 261 6.92 16.47 -15.72
N ARG A 262 6.72 16.42 -14.41
CA ARG A 262 5.65 17.13 -13.72
C ARG A 262 5.91 18.65 -13.65
N TYR A 263 7.17 19.03 -13.46
CA TYR A 263 7.61 20.41 -13.28
C TYR A 263 8.77 20.73 -14.22
N PRO A 264 8.52 20.83 -15.55
CA PRO A 264 9.60 21.02 -16.53
C PRO A 264 10.37 22.32 -16.31
N GLU A 265 9.68 23.43 -16.02
CA GLU A 265 10.29 24.74 -15.79
C GLU A 265 11.19 24.72 -14.55
N LEU A 266 10.68 24.21 -13.42
CA LEU A 266 11.46 24.05 -12.19
C LEU A 266 12.67 23.13 -12.38
N SER A 267 12.53 22.12 -13.23
CA SER A 267 13.63 21.21 -13.54
C SER A 267 14.70 21.88 -14.40
N ASP A 268 14.32 22.73 -15.33
CA ASP A 268 15.23 23.55 -16.13
C ASP A 268 15.99 24.55 -15.23
N LEU A 269 15.28 25.28 -14.37
CA LEU A 269 15.88 26.19 -13.39
C LEU A 269 16.91 25.48 -12.50
N ARG A 270 16.56 24.31 -11.98
CA ARG A 270 17.51 23.50 -11.18
C ARG A 270 18.72 23.05 -11.95
N GLN A 271 18.54 22.65 -13.21
CA GLN A 271 19.66 22.24 -14.06
C GLN A 271 20.57 23.43 -14.37
N ARG A 272 20.03 24.58 -14.70
CA ARG A 272 20.80 25.82 -14.95
C ARG A 272 21.52 26.28 -13.67
N PHE A 273 20.87 26.23 -12.52
CA PHE A 273 21.48 26.53 -11.23
C PHE A 273 22.67 25.61 -10.94
N GLU A 274 22.49 24.30 -11.11
CA GLU A 274 23.53 23.31 -10.88
C GLU A 274 24.72 23.51 -11.83
N GLN A 275 24.49 23.83 -13.09
CA GLN A 275 25.54 24.17 -14.06
C GLN A 275 26.29 25.43 -13.63
N GLY A 276 25.61 26.48 -13.20
CA GLY A 276 26.22 27.69 -12.66
C GLY A 276 27.05 27.39 -11.40
N HIS A 277 26.49 26.62 -10.47
CA HIS A 277 27.20 26.19 -9.25
C HIS A 277 28.48 25.42 -9.56
N GLN A 278 28.44 24.48 -10.53
CA GLN A 278 29.64 23.74 -10.94
C GLN A 278 30.71 24.63 -11.58
N ARG A 279 30.32 25.65 -12.36
CA ARG A 279 31.24 26.63 -12.96
C ARG A 279 31.93 27.49 -11.93
N LEU A 280 31.28 27.79 -10.79
CA LEU A 280 31.89 28.52 -9.67
C LEU A 280 33.05 27.75 -9.02
N ASN A 281 33.14 26.42 -9.18
CA ASN A 281 34.17 25.55 -8.65
C ASN A 281 34.51 25.84 -7.20
N LEU A 282 33.51 25.97 -6.34
CA LEU A 282 33.66 26.28 -4.92
C LEU A 282 34.39 25.13 -4.20
N ALA A 283 35.11 25.48 -3.12
CA ALA A 283 35.78 24.46 -2.31
C ALA A 283 34.75 23.46 -1.72
N PRO A 284 35.09 22.16 -1.54
CA PRO A 284 34.16 21.11 -1.11
C PRO A 284 33.42 21.34 0.21
N ARG A 285 33.84 22.32 1.00
CA ARG A 285 33.20 22.69 2.28
C ARG A 285 32.37 23.97 2.21
N ILE A 286 32.26 24.56 1.03
CA ILE A 286 31.37 25.69 0.74
C ILE A 286 30.18 25.13 0.00
N THR A 287 28.98 25.30 0.54
CA THR A 287 27.74 24.89 -0.07
C THR A 287 26.95 26.12 -0.49
N LEU A 288 26.53 26.18 -1.73
CA LEU A 288 25.64 27.19 -2.28
C LEU A 288 24.27 26.54 -2.49
N GLU A 289 23.25 27.13 -1.92
CA GLU A 289 21.86 26.61 -1.97
C GLU A 289 20.93 27.73 -2.41
N SER A 290 19.97 27.40 -3.26
CA SER A 290 18.81 28.23 -3.59
C SER A 290 17.58 27.73 -2.86
N ASP A 291 16.50 28.49 -2.86
CA ASP A 291 15.19 27.98 -2.50
C ASP A 291 14.83 26.77 -3.38
N PRO A 292 14.29 25.67 -2.83
CA PRO A 292 13.95 24.45 -3.59
C PRO A 292 12.94 24.67 -4.72
N TYR A 293 12.16 25.73 -4.65
CA TYR A 293 11.12 26.08 -5.63
C TYR A 293 11.43 27.36 -6.42
N PHE A 294 12.59 27.99 -6.13
CA PHE A 294 13.01 29.28 -6.72
C PHE A 294 11.97 30.42 -6.51
N GLU A 295 11.26 30.36 -5.37
CA GLU A 295 10.28 31.39 -4.98
C GLU A 295 10.93 32.62 -4.31
N ASN A 296 12.20 32.52 -3.95
CA ASN A 296 12.97 33.58 -3.30
C ASN A 296 14.22 33.92 -4.13
N ASP A 297 14.52 35.21 -4.18
CA ASP A 297 15.70 35.74 -4.89
C ASP A 297 17.04 35.58 -4.13
N ASP A 298 17.01 34.85 -3.01
CA ASP A 298 18.14 34.70 -2.10
C ASP A 298 18.95 33.42 -2.37
N LEU A 299 20.27 33.55 -2.38
CA LEU A 299 21.21 32.42 -2.34
C LEU A 299 21.81 32.29 -0.94
N THR A 300 21.79 31.09 -0.41
CA THR A 300 22.40 30.77 0.88
C THR A 300 23.78 30.15 0.68
N LEU A 301 24.81 30.81 1.21
CA LEU A 301 26.18 30.27 1.31
C LEU A 301 26.42 29.73 2.70
N SER A 302 26.83 28.47 2.79
CA SER A 302 27.20 27.88 4.06
C SER A 302 28.64 27.30 4.05
N PHE A 303 29.33 27.43 5.18
CA PHE A 303 30.71 26.97 5.36
C PHE A 303 30.81 25.97 6.51
N LYS A 304 31.44 24.85 6.26
CA LYS A 304 31.84 23.92 7.34
C LYS A 304 33.30 24.19 7.67
N ILE A 305 33.57 24.76 8.86
CA ILE A 305 34.89 25.18 9.29
C ILE A 305 35.27 24.48 10.60
N SER A 306 36.53 24.09 10.74
CA SER A 306 37.15 23.51 11.95
C SER A 306 38.23 24.41 12.55
N SER A 307 38.67 25.46 11.83
CA SER A 307 39.68 26.38 12.28
C SER A 307 39.57 27.76 11.63
N VAL A 308 40.17 28.79 12.27
CA VAL A 308 40.25 30.16 11.70
C VAL A 308 41.06 30.18 10.41
N GLN A 309 42.07 29.32 10.30
CA GLN A 309 42.88 29.21 9.07
C GLN A 309 42.05 28.70 7.92
N GLU A 310 41.21 27.73 8.17
CA GLU A 310 40.27 27.18 7.19
C GLU A 310 39.24 28.22 6.75
N LEU A 311 38.70 28.99 7.71
CA LEU A 311 37.79 30.10 7.40
C LEU A 311 38.47 31.10 6.46
N ARG A 312 39.70 31.54 6.77
CA ARG A 312 40.45 32.46 5.90
C ARG A 312 40.70 31.89 4.51
N LYS A 313 40.97 30.58 4.40
CA LYS A 313 41.14 29.90 3.11
C LYS A 313 39.87 29.92 2.30
N ASN A 314 38.74 29.57 2.91
CA ASN A 314 37.44 29.51 2.21
C ASN A 314 36.95 30.90 1.76
N LEU A 315 37.14 31.93 2.63
CA LEU A 315 36.82 33.31 2.25
C LEU A 315 37.70 33.80 1.08
N LYS A 316 38.99 33.43 1.05
CA LYS A 316 39.86 33.78 -0.07
C LYS A 316 39.46 33.10 -1.36
N VAL A 317 39.05 31.81 -1.30
CA VAL A 317 38.52 31.09 -2.48
C VAL A 317 37.25 31.78 -2.98
N LEU A 318 36.31 32.07 -2.09
CA LEU A 318 35.08 32.77 -2.46
C LEU A 318 35.34 34.15 -3.08
N ALA A 319 36.22 34.94 -2.47
CA ALA A 319 36.59 36.26 -3.01
C ALA A 319 37.17 36.19 -4.41
N ASN A 320 37.87 35.10 -4.76
CA ASN A 320 38.42 34.91 -6.10
C ASN A 320 37.35 34.50 -7.15
N THR A 321 36.14 34.08 -6.72
CA THR A 321 35.01 33.73 -7.62
C THR A 321 34.10 34.93 -7.92
N VAL A 322 34.23 36.00 -7.13
CA VAL A 322 33.48 37.26 -7.34
C VAL A 322 34.32 38.17 -8.23
N PRO A 323 33.86 38.54 -9.42
CA PRO A 323 34.63 39.42 -10.30
C PRO A 323 34.79 40.83 -9.70
N ASP A 324 35.90 41.48 -10.02
CA ASP A 324 36.10 42.88 -9.66
C ASP A 324 35.08 43.75 -10.40
N ILE A 325 34.49 44.75 -9.72
CA ILE A 325 33.44 45.68 -10.20
C ILE A 325 33.84 46.40 -11.49
N GLN A 326 35.11 46.34 -11.88
CA GLN A 326 35.63 47.07 -13.05
C GLN A 326 35.76 46.23 -14.33
N GLU A 327 35.51 44.91 -14.28
CA GLU A 327 35.56 44.05 -15.45
C GLU A 327 34.16 43.70 -16.00
N GLU A 328 33.60 44.65 -16.77
CA GLU A 328 32.25 44.47 -17.41
C GLU A 328 32.17 43.35 -18.47
N ASN A 329 33.24 42.63 -18.77
CA ASN A 329 33.31 41.65 -19.88
C ASN A 329 33.57 40.22 -19.49
N SER A 330 33.61 39.86 -18.19
CA SER A 330 33.67 38.46 -17.80
C SER A 330 32.27 37.86 -17.75
N GLU A 331 32.13 36.61 -18.22
CA GLU A 331 30.95 35.78 -17.96
C GLU A 331 30.77 35.63 -16.46
N ASP A 332 30.04 36.57 -15.84
CA ASP A 332 29.81 36.62 -14.41
C ASP A 332 28.75 35.58 -14.03
N VAL A 333 29.23 34.42 -13.59
CA VAL A 333 28.39 33.28 -13.16
C VAL A 333 27.48 33.66 -12.00
N TRP A 334 27.92 34.57 -11.09
CA TRP A 334 27.07 35.04 -10.02
C TRP A 334 25.89 35.87 -10.54
N LYS A 335 26.15 36.72 -11.52
CA LYS A 335 25.08 37.51 -12.17
C LYS A 335 24.08 36.61 -12.89
N GLU A 336 24.56 35.56 -13.58
CA GLU A 336 23.69 34.56 -14.19
C GLU A 336 22.81 33.84 -13.16
N LEU A 337 23.40 33.43 -12.02
CA LEU A 337 22.66 32.77 -10.94
C LEU A 337 21.60 33.70 -10.31
N PHE A 338 21.91 34.96 -10.06
CA PHE A 338 20.93 35.92 -9.55
C PHE A 338 19.84 36.26 -10.59
N THR A 339 20.21 36.36 -11.88
CA THR A 339 19.21 36.56 -12.96
C THR A 339 18.27 35.37 -13.03
N LEU A 340 18.78 34.14 -12.88
CA LEU A 340 17.98 32.91 -12.86
C LEU A 340 16.90 32.91 -11.76
N LEU A 341 17.18 33.49 -10.59
CA LEU A 341 16.23 33.60 -9.48
C LEU A 341 15.12 34.64 -9.73
N GLN A 342 15.32 35.54 -10.69
CA GLN A 342 14.38 36.62 -11.04
C GLN A 342 13.57 36.32 -12.32
N GLU A 343 13.75 35.11 -12.89
CA GLU A 343 12.94 34.64 -14.01
C GLU A 343 11.59 34.16 -13.45
N ASP A 344 10.50 34.94 -13.66
CA ASP A 344 9.11 34.60 -13.32
C ASP A 344 8.55 33.46 -14.19
#